data_97d42fd049d427a31402a8062edd8598
#
_entry.id   97d42fd049d427a31402a8062edd8598
#
_cell.length_a   1.000
_cell.length_b   1.000
_cell.length_c   1.000
_cell.angle_alpha   90.00
_cell.angle_beta   90.00
_cell.angle_gamma   90.00
#
_symmetry.space_group_name_H-M   'P 1'
#
loop_
_entity.id
_entity.type
_entity.pdbx_description
1 polymer ?
#
loop_
_entity_poly.entity_id
_entity_poly.type
_entity_poly.pdbx_seq_one_letter_code
_entity_poly.pdbx_strand_id
1 'polypeptide(L)'
;MKHTHKLWIALILTGIVGGMVGIALTELMHFIQHTAYGYGTGGGHVSFREGVVQTSSERRILVLILCGVAVGFGWWSIKRFSRPQIEIKAALKQPLQGLPFLTTVSHALLQIITVGLGSPLGREVAPREMTAAFASVGGRRLGLDEDDTRLLLACASGAGLAAVYNVPLASTLFILEAMLGIWTQQAVAAALLTSVTATAVARIGLGDVQQYHPAHLDVNIPLLWFAAAIGPVLGATAVWFQRSAKKFPFLKRNDPKIIPLAIALFALIGIVSVWFPEILGNGKAGNQLTFGGMTDWRYSLEMTAVKWFVVLLALAAGAYGGLITPSMMLGSTIAFAAAAAWNTFFTAMSSESAAVIGAAAFLGVYLKMPLTAIVFILELTYAPAALLMPLCITMAGAVVTARKMGFE
;
A
#
# COMPACT_ATOMS: atom_id res chain seq x y z
N MET A 1 0.83 -36.98 10.77
CA MET A 1 1.23 -36.94 9.34
C MET A 1 0.12 -36.55 8.37
N LYS A 2 -1.15 -37.00 8.51
CA LYS A 2 -2.23 -36.63 7.55
C LYS A 2 -2.61 -35.16 7.51
N HIS A 3 -2.48 -34.42 8.60
CA HIS A 3 -2.81 -32.98 8.65
C HIS A 3 -1.77 -32.11 7.91
N THR A 4 -0.49 -32.46 7.98
CA THR A 4 0.61 -31.71 7.34
C THR A 4 0.44 -31.63 5.81
N HIS A 5 0.04 -32.70 5.13
CA HIS A 5 -0.17 -32.67 3.67
C HIS A 5 -1.32 -31.76 3.24
N LYS A 6 -2.42 -31.73 4.01
CA LYS A 6 -3.56 -30.83 3.70
C LYS A 6 -3.19 -29.36 3.77
N LEU A 7 -2.39 -28.97 4.77
CA LEU A 7 -1.91 -27.60 4.91
C LEU A 7 -1.06 -27.18 3.70
N TRP A 8 -0.08 -28.01 3.29
CA TRP A 8 0.80 -27.65 2.16
C TRP A 8 0.04 -27.53 0.84
N ILE A 9 -0.94 -28.40 0.60
CA ILE A 9 -1.85 -28.29 -0.55
C ILE A 9 -2.67 -26.98 -0.46
N ALA A 10 -3.22 -26.66 0.72
CA ALA A 10 -3.98 -25.45 0.94
C ALA A 10 -3.13 -24.19 0.70
N LEU A 11 -1.85 -24.20 1.11
CA LEU A 11 -0.92 -23.09 0.89
C LEU A 11 -0.62 -22.86 -0.60
N ILE A 12 -0.36 -23.93 -1.37
CA ILE A 12 -0.14 -23.84 -2.82
C ILE A 12 -1.40 -23.29 -3.51
N LEU A 13 -2.57 -23.86 -3.20
CA LEU A 13 -3.85 -23.39 -3.76
C LEU A 13 -4.13 -21.94 -3.39
N THR A 14 -3.79 -21.53 -2.17
CA THR A 14 -3.91 -20.14 -1.72
C THR A 14 -2.98 -19.20 -2.48
N GLY A 15 -1.75 -19.64 -2.77
CA GLY A 15 -0.82 -18.90 -3.63
C GLY A 15 -1.39 -18.71 -5.05
N ILE A 16 -1.91 -19.79 -5.65
CA ILE A 16 -2.54 -19.73 -6.99
C ILE A 16 -3.74 -18.76 -6.99
N VAL A 17 -4.65 -18.92 -6.02
CA VAL A 17 -5.80 -18.02 -5.88
C VAL A 17 -5.36 -16.59 -5.65
N GLY A 18 -4.34 -16.35 -4.82
CA GLY A 18 -3.78 -15.02 -4.57
C GLY A 18 -3.24 -14.36 -5.84
N GLY A 19 -2.52 -15.13 -6.67
CA GLY A 19 -2.06 -14.67 -7.98
C GLY A 19 -3.20 -14.31 -8.92
N MET A 20 -4.22 -15.17 -9.05
CA MET A 20 -5.41 -14.89 -9.87
C MET A 20 -6.20 -13.66 -9.38
N VAL A 21 -6.38 -13.54 -8.07
CA VAL A 21 -7.01 -12.36 -7.45
C VAL A 21 -6.20 -11.10 -7.75
N GLY A 22 -4.87 -11.17 -7.68
CA GLY A 22 -3.97 -10.08 -8.02
C GLY A 22 -4.14 -9.62 -9.46
N ILE A 23 -4.19 -10.56 -10.43
CA ILE A 23 -4.45 -10.27 -11.84
C ILE A 23 -5.83 -9.59 -11.98
N ALA A 24 -6.89 -10.24 -11.52
CA ALA A 24 -8.25 -9.75 -11.70
C ALA A 24 -8.48 -8.34 -11.12
N LEU A 25 -7.98 -8.08 -9.90
CA LEU A 25 -8.14 -6.77 -9.27
C LEU A 25 -7.27 -5.68 -9.91
N THR A 26 -6.08 -6.04 -10.42
CA THR A 26 -5.21 -5.09 -11.12
C THR A 26 -5.83 -4.71 -12.47
N GLU A 27 -6.29 -5.67 -13.25
CA GLU A 27 -6.98 -5.42 -14.53
C GLU A 27 -8.29 -4.63 -14.33
N LEU A 28 -9.07 -4.96 -13.31
CA LEU A 28 -10.27 -4.18 -12.96
C LEU A 28 -9.91 -2.72 -12.63
N MET A 29 -8.84 -2.50 -11.85
CA MET A 29 -8.40 -1.15 -11.52
C MET A 29 -7.97 -0.38 -12.78
N HIS A 30 -7.17 -0.99 -13.66
CA HIS A 30 -6.75 -0.38 -14.92
C HIS A 30 -7.95 -0.06 -15.81
N PHE A 31 -8.90 -0.98 -15.96
CA PHE A 31 -10.13 -0.75 -16.70
C PHE A 31 -10.90 0.48 -16.19
N ILE A 32 -11.03 0.60 -14.86
CA ILE A 32 -11.70 1.75 -14.25
C ILE A 32 -10.92 3.04 -14.52
N GLN A 33 -9.60 3.02 -14.35
CA GLN A 33 -8.74 4.18 -14.60
C GLN A 33 -8.83 4.64 -16.06
N HIS A 34 -8.68 3.73 -17.01
CA HIS A 34 -8.76 4.04 -18.44
C HIS A 34 -10.14 4.63 -18.82
N THR A 35 -11.22 4.02 -18.32
CA THR A 35 -12.59 4.47 -18.59
C THR A 35 -12.87 5.82 -17.94
N ALA A 36 -12.51 5.99 -16.65
CA ALA A 36 -12.79 7.20 -15.90
C ALA A 36 -12.02 8.42 -16.42
N TYR A 37 -10.74 8.25 -16.70
CA TYR A 37 -9.85 9.33 -17.12
C TYR A 37 -9.68 9.44 -18.66
N GLY A 38 -10.11 8.44 -19.43
CA GLY A 38 -10.14 8.49 -20.89
C GLY A 38 -8.80 8.45 -21.58
N TYR A 39 -7.84 7.69 -21.04
CA TYR A 39 -6.51 7.51 -21.61
C TYR A 39 -6.27 6.05 -22.04
N GLY A 40 -5.18 5.81 -22.78
CA GLY A 40 -4.76 4.44 -23.13
C GLY A 40 -5.47 3.81 -24.34
N THR A 41 -6.28 4.57 -25.09
CA THR A 41 -6.93 4.06 -26.31
C THR A 41 -6.03 4.02 -27.55
N GLY A 42 -4.78 4.49 -27.44
CA GLY A 42 -3.85 4.68 -28.55
C GLY A 42 -2.69 3.66 -28.66
N GLY A 43 -2.75 2.52 -27.96
CA GLY A 43 -1.75 1.43 -28.12
C GLY A 43 -0.41 1.62 -27.41
N GLY A 44 -0.21 2.69 -26.63
CA GLY A 44 1.00 2.92 -25.80
C GLY A 44 0.73 2.65 -24.33
N HIS A 45 1.78 2.22 -23.59
CA HIS A 45 1.70 2.10 -22.12
C HIS A 45 1.73 3.48 -21.46
N VAL A 46 0.55 4.11 -21.31
CA VAL A 46 0.39 5.37 -20.58
C VAL A 46 0.21 5.06 -19.10
N SER A 47 1.05 5.64 -18.25
CA SER A 47 0.92 5.50 -16.79
C SER A 47 -0.32 6.24 -16.28
N PHE A 48 -0.86 5.83 -15.12
CA PHE A 48 -1.99 6.53 -14.50
C PHE A 48 -1.70 8.03 -14.28
N ARG A 49 -0.48 8.38 -13.88
CA ARG A 49 -0.04 9.78 -13.74
C ARG A 49 -0.20 10.56 -15.04
N GLU A 50 0.36 10.04 -16.13
CA GLU A 50 0.28 10.69 -17.45
C GLU A 50 -1.17 10.82 -17.92
N GLY A 51 -1.98 9.77 -17.72
CA GLY A 51 -3.40 9.79 -18.03
C GLY A 51 -4.15 10.87 -17.25
N VAL A 52 -3.90 11.01 -15.95
CA VAL A 52 -4.52 12.04 -15.12
C VAL A 52 -4.08 13.44 -15.54
N VAL A 53 -2.79 13.65 -15.84
CA VAL A 53 -2.26 14.96 -16.28
C VAL A 53 -2.89 15.39 -17.61
N GLN A 54 -3.10 14.46 -18.53
CA GLN A 54 -3.73 14.73 -19.84
C GLN A 54 -5.24 14.93 -19.76
N THR A 55 -5.88 14.50 -18.66
CA THR A 55 -7.34 14.61 -18.48
C THR A 55 -7.72 16.05 -18.11
N SER A 56 -8.84 16.56 -18.66
CA SER A 56 -9.33 17.90 -18.33
C SER A 56 -9.68 18.04 -16.84
N SER A 57 -9.56 19.24 -16.30
CA SER A 57 -9.83 19.55 -14.89
C SER A 57 -11.27 19.19 -14.51
N GLU A 58 -12.23 19.48 -15.37
CA GLU A 58 -13.66 19.20 -15.16
C GLU A 58 -13.90 17.70 -15.03
N ARG A 59 -13.28 16.89 -15.90
CA ARG A 59 -13.42 15.43 -15.87
C ARG A 59 -12.78 14.87 -14.60
N ARG A 60 -11.61 15.37 -14.17
CA ARG A 60 -10.98 14.98 -12.91
C ARG A 60 -11.90 15.23 -11.71
N ILE A 61 -12.48 16.45 -11.62
CA ILE A 61 -13.42 16.80 -10.56
C ILE A 61 -14.66 15.90 -10.59
N LEU A 62 -15.25 15.68 -11.77
CA LEU A 62 -16.42 14.81 -11.91
C LEU A 62 -16.14 13.37 -11.48
N VAL A 63 -15.00 12.80 -11.90
CA VAL A 63 -14.58 11.44 -11.49
C VAL A 63 -14.41 11.34 -9.98
N LEU A 64 -13.84 12.36 -9.33
CA LEU A 64 -13.70 12.39 -7.86
C LEU A 64 -15.05 12.56 -7.15
N ILE A 65 -16.00 13.32 -7.70
CA ILE A 65 -17.38 13.37 -7.20
C ILE A 65 -18.03 11.98 -7.27
N LEU A 66 -17.90 11.27 -8.41
CA LEU A 66 -18.37 9.90 -8.55
C LEU A 66 -17.67 8.93 -7.58
N CYS A 67 -16.38 9.12 -7.34
CA CYS A 67 -15.65 8.40 -6.30
C CYS A 67 -16.27 8.65 -4.92
N GLY A 68 -16.60 9.89 -4.58
CA GLY A 68 -17.29 10.26 -3.34
C GLY A 68 -18.65 9.59 -3.18
N VAL A 69 -19.43 9.48 -4.28
CA VAL A 69 -20.69 8.71 -4.30
C VAL A 69 -20.42 7.23 -4.01
N ALA A 70 -19.43 6.63 -4.68
CA ALA A 70 -19.04 5.23 -4.47
C ALA A 70 -18.57 4.98 -3.03
N VAL A 71 -17.76 5.89 -2.46
CA VAL A 71 -17.32 5.83 -1.08
C VAL A 71 -18.49 5.92 -0.10
N GLY A 72 -19.28 6.98 -0.17
CA GLY A 72 -20.35 7.24 0.80
C GLY A 72 -21.44 6.19 0.74
N PHE A 73 -22.03 5.97 -0.44
CA PHE A 73 -23.11 5.02 -0.62
C PHE A 73 -22.65 3.57 -0.52
N GLY A 74 -21.50 3.22 -1.10
CA GLY A 74 -21.00 1.86 -1.14
C GLY A 74 -20.71 1.31 0.26
N TRP A 75 -19.89 2.00 1.07
CA TRP A 75 -19.60 1.51 2.42
C TRP A 75 -20.77 1.66 3.39
N TRP A 76 -21.61 2.69 3.23
CA TRP A 76 -22.86 2.76 3.99
C TRP A 76 -23.75 1.53 3.72
N SER A 77 -23.93 1.15 2.45
CA SER A 77 -24.71 -0.03 2.05
C SER A 77 -24.13 -1.33 2.59
N ILE A 78 -22.82 -1.54 2.46
CA ILE A 78 -22.14 -2.72 3.02
C ILE A 78 -22.35 -2.79 4.51
N LYS A 79 -22.17 -1.68 5.25
CA LYS A 79 -22.35 -1.65 6.72
C LYS A 79 -23.81 -1.82 7.15
N ARG A 80 -24.77 -1.42 6.32
CA ARG A 80 -26.21 -1.49 6.63
C ARG A 80 -26.82 -2.86 6.33
N PHE A 81 -26.39 -3.49 5.24
CA PHE A 81 -27.06 -4.66 4.66
C PHE A 81 -26.26 -5.94 4.70
N SER A 82 -24.95 -5.87 4.99
CA SER A 82 -24.09 -7.05 5.05
C SER A 82 -23.74 -7.45 6.49
N ARG A 83 -23.20 -8.65 6.66
CA ARG A 83 -22.64 -9.10 7.95
C ARG A 83 -21.48 -8.17 8.36
N PRO A 84 -21.21 -8.00 9.66
CA PRO A 84 -20.06 -7.22 10.12
C PRO A 84 -18.78 -7.70 9.47
N GLN A 85 -18.00 -6.76 8.92
CA GLN A 85 -16.68 -7.06 8.37
C GLN A 85 -15.70 -7.40 9.49
N ILE A 86 -14.91 -8.43 9.27
CA ILE A 86 -13.85 -8.87 10.18
C ILE A 86 -12.51 -8.54 9.51
N GLU A 87 -11.68 -7.75 10.18
CA GLU A 87 -10.31 -7.49 9.73
C GLU A 87 -9.45 -8.77 9.81
N ILE A 88 -8.49 -8.93 8.88
CA ILE A 88 -7.64 -10.13 8.85
C ILE A 88 -6.92 -10.34 10.19
N LYS A 89 -6.38 -9.28 10.80
CA LYS A 89 -5.71 -9.38 12.12
C LYS A 89 -6.65 -9.86 13.23
N ALA A 90 -7.91 -9.50 13.17
CA ALA A 90 -8.93 -10.00 14.11
C ALA A 90 -9.26 -11.49 13.81
N ALA A 91 -9.37 -11.85 12.54
CA ALA A 91 -9.60 -13.24 12.12
C ALA A 91 -8.44 -14.17 12.52
N LEU A 92 -7.19 -13.69 12.56
CA LEU A 92 -6.04 -14.48 13.04
C LEU A 92 -6.15 -14.84 14.54
N LYS A 93 -6.89 -14.08 15.33
CA LYS A 93 -7.13 -14.38 16.75
C LYS A 93 -8.21 -15.47 16.95
N GLN A 94 -9.13 -15.61 16.00
CA GLN A 94 -10.22 -16.58 16.00
C GLN A 94 -10.40 -17.20 14.60
N PRO A 95 -9.39 -17.94 14.11
CA PRO A 95 -9.32 -18.32 12.70
C PRO A 95 -10.45 -19.24 12.26
N LEU A 96 -11.01 -20.06 13.16
CA LEU A 96 -12.12 -20.97 12.87
C LEU A 96 -13.47 -20.26 12.63
N GLN A 97 -13.66 -19.04 13.15
CA GLN A 97 -14.87 -18.25 12.82
C GLN A 97 -14.92 -17.90 11.33
N GLY A 98 -13.76 -17.74 10.70
CA GLY A 98 -13.61 -17.40 9.30
C GLY A 98 -14.05 -15.96 8.97
N LEU A 99 -13.84 -15.60 7.72
CA LEU A 99 -14.23 -14.30 7.19
C LEU A 99 -15.63 -14.38 6.55
N PRO A 100 -16.49 -13.34 6.69
CA PRO A 100 -17.76 -13.26 5.99
C PRO A 100 -17.54 -13.05 4.49
N PHE A 101 -17.54 -14.12 3.69
CA PHE A 101 -17.06 -14.17 2.31
C PHE A 101 -17.65 -13.05 1.43
N LEU A 102 -18.98 -12.94 1.31
CA LEU A 102 -19.62 -11.93 0.47
C LEU A 102 -19.30 -10.50 0.91
N THR A 103 -19.33 -10.24 2.22
CA THR A 103 -18.98 -8.92 2.77
C THR A 103 -17.54 -8.56 2.44
N THR A 104 -16.61 -9.49 2.64
CA THR A 104 -15.18 -9.25 2.42
C THR A 104 -14.89 -9.04 0.92
N VAL A 105 -15.49 -9.83 0.02
CA VAL A 105 -15.34 -9.67 -1.42
C VAL A 105 -15.93 -8.34 -1.89
N SER A 106 -17.16 -8.00 -1.47
CA SER A 106 -17.78 -6.71 -1.81
C SER A 106 -16.96 -5.51 -1.32
N HIS A 107 -16.38 -5.62 -0.11
CA HIS A 107 -15.52 -4.60 0.45
C HIS A 107 -14.22 -4.44 -0.36
N ALA A 108 -13.58 -5.55 -0.75
CA ALA A 108 -12.38 -5.54 -1.57
C ALA A 108 -12.64 -4.95 -2.97
N LEU A 109 -13.74 -5.32 -3.61
CA LEU A 109 -14.12 -4.76 -4.91
C LEU A 109 -14.37 -3.25 -4.83
N LEU A 110 -15.09 -2.79 -3.80
CA LEU A 110 -15.36 -1.37 -3.60
C LEU A 110 -14.06 -0.57 -3.37
N GLN A 111 -13.08 -1.12 -2.66
CA GLN A 111 -11.75 -0.51 -2.52
C GLN A 111 -11.09 -0.32 -3.89
N ILE A 112 -11.07 -1.35 -4.74
CA ILE A 112 -10.45 -1.26 -6.07
C ILE A 112 -11.18 -0.23 -6.94
N ILE A 113 -12.52 -0.21 -6.90
CA ILE A 113 -13.33 0.78 -7.63
C ILE A 113 -12.94 2.20 -7.21
N THR A 114 -12.90 2.48 -5.91
CA THR A 114 -12.60 3.83 -5.42
C THR A 114 -11.16 4.25 -5.67
N VAL A 115 -10.19 3.33 -5.55
CA VAL A 115 -8.78 3.61 -5.89
C VAL A 115 -8.62 3.83 -7.40
N GLY A 116 -9.29 3.05 -8.22
CA GLY A 116 -9.33 3.24 -9.67
C GLY A 116 -9.93 4.60 -10.07
N LEU A 117 -10.95 5.07 -9.34
CA LEU A 117 -11.53 6.41 -9.51
C LEU A 117 -10.66 7.54 -8.92
N GLY A 118 -9.48 7.25 -8.39
CA GLY A 118 -8.52 8.27 -7.94
C GLY A 118 -8.50 8.53 -6.43
N SER A 119 -9.18 7.72 -5.59
CA SER A 119 -9.05 7.82 -4.13
C SER A 119 -7.55 7.82 -3.72
N PRO A 120 -7.10 8.74 -2.85
CA PRO A 120 -5.68 8.89 -2.49
C PRO A 120 -5.16 7.80 -1.53
N LEU A 121 -5.86 6.65 -1.47
CA LEU A 121 -5.53 5.48 -0.65
C LEU A 121 -4.92 4.35 -1.49
N GLY A 122 -4.25 3.41 -0.82
CA GLY A 122 -3.59 2.27 -1.46
C GLY A 122 -4.54 1.12 -1.80
N ARG A 123 -4.14 0.34 -2.80
CA ARG A 123 -4.89 -0.80 -3.34
C ARG A 123 -4.60 -2.15 -2.68
N GLU A 124 -3.61 -2.20 -1.80
CA GLU A 124 -3.01 -3.43 -1.27
C GLU A 124 -3.91 -4.21 -0.30
N VAL A 125 -4.89 -3.57 0.30
CA VAL A 125 -5.78 -4.23 1.28
C VAL A 125 -6.78 -5.14 0.57
N ALA A 126 -7.31 -4.73 -0.57
CA ALA A 126 -8.31 -5.49 -1.33
C ALA A 126 -7.85 -6.90 -1.73
N PRO A 127 -6.68 -7.11 -2.39
CA PRO A 127 -6.23 -8.44 -2.74
C PRO A 127 -5.89 -9.30 -1.52
N ARG A 128 -5.40 -8.70 -0.44
CA ARG A 128 -5.13 -9.37 0.82
C ARG A 128 -6.42 -9.92 1.45
N GLU A 129 -7.46 -9.10 1.53
CA GLU A 129 -8.77 -9.46 2.08
C GLU A 129 -9.46 -10.52 1.21
N MET A 130 -9.46 -10.33 -0.11
CA MET A 130 -10.11 -11.26 -1.02
C MET A 130 -9.45 -12.64 -1.00
N THR A 131 -8.12 -12.71 -1.07
CA THR A 131 -7.38 -13.97 -0.97
C THR A 131 -7.62 -14.65 0.39
N ALA A 132 -7.63 -13.89 1.49
CA ALA A 132 -7.94 -14.43 2.82
C ALA A 132 -9.38 -14.94 2.93
N ALA A 133 -10.35 -14.32 2.26
CA ALA A 133 -11.73 -14.83 2.22
C ALA A 133 -11.82 -16.19 1.53
N PHE A 134 -11.15 -16.37 0.39
CA PHE A 134 -11.06 -17.67 -0.28
C PHE A 134 -10.34 -18.73 0.58
N ALA A 135 -9.20 -18.37 1.18
CA ALA A 135 -8.45 -19.25 2.07
C ALA A 135 -9.27 -19.68 3.29
N SER A 136 -10.07 -18.77 3.86
CA SER A 136 -10.99 -19.06 4.97
C SER A 136 -12.03 -20.13 4.60
N VAL A 137 -12.57 -20.08 3.39
CA VAL A 137 -13.49 -21.10 2.90
C VAL A 137 -12.77 -22.42 2.63
N GLY A 138 -11.60 -22.36 2.00
CA GLY A 138 -10.77 -23.54 1.69
C GLY A 138 -10.32 -24.27 2.95
N GLY A 139 -9.79 -23.58 3.94
CA GLY A 139 -9.34 -24.15 5.22
C GLY A 139 -10.45 -24.91 5.97
N ARG A 140 -11.65 -24.31 6.02
CA ARG A 140 -12.82 -24.97 6.60
C ARG A 140 -13.23 -26.24 5.85
N ARG A 141 -13.22 -26.23 4.51
CA ARG A 141 -13.56 -27.41 3.69
C ARG A 141 -12.56 -28.54 3.85
N LEU A 142 -11.29 -28.21 4.04
CA LEU A 142 -10.22 -29.19 4.26
C LEU A 142 -10.17 -29.69 5.70
N GLY A 143 -10.92 -29.06 6.62
CA GLY A 143 -10.94 -29.42 8.04
C GLY A 143 -9.60 -29.14 8.72
N LEU A 144 -8.96 -28.01 8.42
CA LEU A 144 -7.73 -27.56 9.08
C LEU A 144 -8.03 -27.18 10.53
N ASP A 145 -7.10 -27.45 11.42
CA ASP A 145 -7.16 -27.02 12.80
C ASP A 145 -6.93 -25.50 12.96
N GLU A 146 -6.92 -25.01 14.19
CA GLU A 146 -6.84 -23.59 14.49
C GLU A 146 -5.48 -22.99 14.07
N ASP A 147 -4.38 -23.68 14.34
CA ASP A 147 -3.04 -23.17 14.06
C ASP A 147 -2.73 -23.22 12.56
N ASP A 148 -3.11 -24.28 11.86
CA ASP A 148 -2.99 -24.40 10.42
C ASP A 148 -3.88 -23.37 9.71
N THR A 149 -5.09 -23.10 10.20
CA THR A 149 -5.98 -22.07 9.64
C THR A 149 -5.42 -20.67 9.87
N ARG A 150 -4.85 -20.38 11.05
CA ARG A 150 -4.17 -19.12 11.34
C ARG A 150 -3.00 -18.87 10.38
N LEU A 151 -2.16 -19.87 10.19
CA LEU A 151 -1.03 -19.83 9.26
C LEU A 151 -1.52 -19.60 7.81
N LEU A 152 -2.54 -20.34 7.39
CA LEU A 152 -3.12 -20.22 6.05
C LEU A 152 -3.68 -18.82 5.78
N LEU A 153 -4.43 -18.22 6.74
CA LEU A 153 -4.99 -16.88 6.59
C LEU A 153 -3.90 -15.80 6.54
N ALA A 154 -2.84 -15.94 7.35
CA ALA A 154 -1.71 -15.02 7.30
C ALA A 154 -0.97 -15.10 5.95
N CYS A 155 -0.70 -16.33 5.47
CA CYS A 155 -0.10 -16.57 4.16
C CYS A 155 -0.99 -16.03 3.02
N ALA A 156 -2.30 -16.19 3.10
CA ALA A 156 -3.25 -15.65 2.13
C ALA A 156 -3.17 -14.14 2.03
N SER A 157 -3.05 -13.45 3.17
CA SER A 157 -2.85 -12.00 3.20
C SER A 157 -1.57 -11.59 2.48
N GLY A 158 -0.46 -12.28 2.71
CA GLY A 158 0.80 -12.02 2.02
C GLY A 158 0.75 -12.37 0.53
N ALA A 159 0.09 -13.47 0.16
CA ALA A 159 -0.09 -13.87 -1.24
C ALA A 159 -0.76 -12.77 -2.07
N GLY A 160 -1.82 -12.14 -1.53
CA GLY A 160 -2.46 -11.00 -2.18
C GLY A 160 -1.54 -9.79 -2.33
N LEU A 161 -0.67 -9.53 -1.35
CA LEU A 161 0.33 -8.47 -1.42
C LEU A 161 1.41 -8.78 -2.47
N ALA A 162 1.95 -10.01 -2.45
CA ALA A 162 2.97 -10.49 -3.38
C ALA A 162 2.52 -10.35 -4.85
N ALA A 163 1.27 -10.74 -5.12
CA ALA A 163 0.70 -10.74 -6.46
C ALA A 163 0.60 -9.33 -7.07
N VAL A 164 0.13 -8.32 -6.31
CA VAL A 164 -0.12 -6.99 -6.88
C VAL A 164 1.10 -6.09 -6.95
N TYR A 165 2.15 -6.39 -6.16
CA TYR A 165 3.37 -5.59 -6.14
C TYR A 165 4.58 -6.30 -6.74
N ASN A 166 4.48 -7.58 -7.06
CA ASN A 166 5.59 -8.40 -7.56
C ASN A 166 6.76 -8.48 -6.55
N VAL A 167 6.45 -8.72 -5.26
CA VAL A 167 7.39 -8.65 -4.12
C VAL A 167 7.33 -9.91 -3.25
N PRO A 168 7.81 -11.07 -3.70
CA PRO A 168 7.69 -12.32 -2.98
C PRO A 168 8.42 -12.34 -1.63
N LEU A 169 9.64 -11.78 -1.54
CA LEU A 169 10.42 -11.78 -0.31
C LEU A 169 9.84 -10.80 0.72
N ALA A 170 9.50 -9.58 0.32
CA ALA A 170 8.87 -8.61 1.21
C ALA A 170 7.51 -9.11 1.71
N SER A 171 6.75 -9.81 0.88
CA SER A 171 5.48 -10.42 1.31
C SER A 171 5.69 -11.57 2.29
N THR A 172 6.75 -12.34 2.12
CA THR A 172 7.16 -13.35 3.11
C THR A 172 7.47 -12.71 4.45
N LEU A 173 8.28 -11.64 4.47
CA LEU A 173 8.57 -10.90 5.69
C LEU A 173 7.31 -10.26 6.28
N PHE A 174 6.42 -9.71 5.44
CA PHE A 174 5.14 -9.17 5.88
C PHE A 174 4.28 -10.21 6.62
N ILE A 175 4.24 -11.46 6.13
CA ILE A 175 3.52 -12.56 6.81
C ILE A 175 4.12 -12.78 8.21
N LEU A 176 5.43 -12.88 8.29
CA LEU A 176 6.15 -13.21 9.53
C LEU A 176 6.13 -12.04 10.51
N GLU A 177 6.46 -10.84 10.07
CA GLU A 177 6.64 -9.66 10.91
C GLU A 177 5.31 -8.98 11.28
N ALA A 178 4.42 -8.77 10.29
CA ALA A 178 3.23 -7.95 10.49
C ALA A 178 1.96 -8.75 10.79
N MET A 179 1.89 -10.00 10.32
CA MET A 179 0.69 -10.84 10.47
C MET A 179 0.80 -11.84 11.60
N LEU A 180 1.88 -12.63 11.66
CA LEU A 180 2.06 -13.73 12.64
C LEU A 180 2.81 -13.27 13.89
N GLY A 181 3.86 -12.48 13.73
CA GLY A 181 4.78 -12.13 14.82
C GLY A 181 5.68 -13.29 15.27
N ILE A 182 5.77 -14.39 14.49
CA ILE A 182 6.55 -15.59 14.79
C ILE A 182 7.44 -16.00 13.62
N TRP A 183 8.59 -16.63 13.93
CA TRP A 183 9.65 -16.95 12.97
C TRP A 183 10.04 -18.43 13.04
N THR A 184 9.06 -19.34 13.02
CA THR A 184 9.33 -20.77 12.98
C THR A 184 9.71 -21.23 11.56
N GLN A 185 10.47 -22.31 11.44
CA GLN A 185 10.83 -22.88 10.13
C GLN A 185 9.59 -23.18 9.26
N GLN A 186 8.52 -23.72 9.88
CA GLN A 186 7.28 -23.99 9.19
C GLN A 186 6.61 -22.69 8.68
N ALA A 187 6.55 -21.64 9.49
CA ALA A 187 5.99 -20.35 9.08
C ALA A 187 6.78 -19.71 7.94
N VAL A 188 8.12 -19.75 8.01
CA VAL A 188 9.00 -19.26 6.94
C VAL A 188 8.78 -20.02 5.64
N ALA A 189 8.79 -21.37 5.69
CA ALA A 189 8.58 -22.18 4.49
C ALA A 189 7.18 -21.98 3.89
N ALA A 190 6.12 -21.90 4.72
CA ALA A 190 4.76 -21.64 4.29
C ALA A 190 4.63 -20.26 3.64
N ALA A 191 5.20 -19.21 4.26
CA ALA A 191 5.16 -17.85 3.75
C ALA A 191 5.91 -17.71 2.41
N LEU A 192 7.12 -18.29 2.29
CA LEU A 192 7.89 -18.34 1.04
C LEU A 192 7.12 -19.05 -0.07
N LEU A 193 6.65 -20.27 0.19
CA LEU A 193 5.93 -21.07 -0.79
C LEU A 193 4.72 -20.31 -1.34
N THR A 194 3.90 -19.74 -0.44
CA THR A 194 2.65 -19.07 -0.83
C THR A 194 2.92 -17.77 -1.57
N SER A 195 3.88 -16.95 -1.10
CA SER A 195 4.24 -15.67 -1.73
C SER A 195 4.88 -15.87 -3.11
N VAL A 196 5.81 -16.83 -3.24
CA VAL A 196 6.45 -17.14 -4.53
C VAL A 196 5.42 -17.70 -5.52
N THR A 197 4.56 -18.62 -5.09
CA THR A 197 3.49 -19.17 -5.93
C THR A 197 2.55 -18.07 -6.42
N ALA A 198 2.13 -17.15 -5.54
CA ALA A 198 1.25 -16.03 -5.90
C ALA A 198 1.92 -15.08 -6.90
N THR A 199 3.19 -14.76 -6.69
CA THR A 199 3.96 -13.93 -7.62
C THR A 199 4.13 -14.62 -8.98
N ALA A 200 4.49 -15.90 -9.00
CA ALA A 200 4.65 -16.64 -10.24
C ALA A 200 3.36 -16.68 -11.06
N VAL A 201 2.22 -16.92 -10.43
CA VAL A 201 0.91 -16.89 -11.10
C VAL A 201 0.57 -15.48 -11.57
N ALA A 202 0.82 -14.45 -10.73
CA ALA A 202 0.55 -13.05 -11.11
C ALA A 202 1.37 -12.61 -12.32
N ARG A 203 2.64 -13.05 -12.42
CA ARG A 203 3.51 -12.76 -13.58
C ARG A 203 2.98 -13.30 -14.91
N ILE A 204 2.18 -14.38 -14.89
CA ILE A 204 1.57 -14.91 -16.12
C ILE A 204 0.60 -13.91 -16.75
N GLY A 205 -0.18 -13.19 -15.94
CA GLY A 205 -1.14 -12.22 -16.43
C GLY A 205 -0.64 -10.78 -16.46
N LEU A 206 0.21 -10.39 -15.50
CA LEU A 206 0.66 -9.00 -15.35
C LEU A 206 2.10 -8.77 -15.85
N GLY A 207 2.84 -9.84 -16.16
CA GLY A 207 4.27 -9.75 -16.50
C GLY A 207 5.16 -9.58 -15.27
N ASP A 208 6.48 -9.64 -15.49
CA ASP A 208 7.50 -9.34 -14.47
C ASP A 208 7.80 -7.83 -14.47
N VAL A 209 6.86 -7.05 -13.92
CA VAL A 209 6.92 -5.60 -13.99
C VAL A 209 7.58 -5.02 -12.75
N GLN A 210 8.67 -4.29 -12.96
CA GLN A 210 9.27 -3.42 -11.94
C GLN A 210 8.33 -2.25 -11.64
N GLN A 211 8.05 -2.00 -10.37
CA GLN A 211 7.05 -0.98 -10.00
C GLN A 211 7.57 0.45 -10.11
N TYR A 212 8.85 0.67 -9.86
CA TYR A 212 9.51 1.97 -9.93
C TYR A 212 10.86 1.85 -10.62
N HIS A 213 11.21 2.84 -11.43
CA HIS A 213 12.49 2.93 -12.15
C HIS A 213 13.25 4.16 -11.62
N PRO A 214 14.06 4.02 -10.55
CA PRO A 214 14.90 5.11 -10.07
C PRO A 214 15.94 5.50 -11.13
N ALA A 215 16.20 6.82 -11.28
CA ALA A 215 17.14 7.30 -12.30
C ALA A 215 18.59 7.01 -11.91
N HIS A 216 18.99 7.38 -10.68
CA HIS A 216 20.35 7.21 -10.18
C HIS A 216 20.34 6.77 -8.72
N LEU A 217 20.81 5.55 -8.46
CA LEU A 217 20.95 5.03 -7.09
C LEU A 217 22.43 4.89 -6.75
N ASP A 218 23.01 5.97 -6.23
CA ASP A 218 24.39 5.99 -5.77
C ASP A 218 24.44 5.92 -4.24
N VAL A 219 25.42 5.16 -3.73
CA VAL A 219 25.73 5.07 -2.31
C VAL A 219 27.12 5.61 -2.06
N ASN A 220 27.17 6.75 -1.41
CA ASN A 220 28.41 7.42 -1.01
C ASN A 220 28.41 7.77 0.49
N ILE A 221 29.53 8.19 1.03
CA ILE A 221 29.66 8.56 2.43
C ILE A 221 28.68 9.67 2.86
N PRO A 222 28.48 10.75 2.08
CA PRO A 222 27.47 11.75 2.37
C PRO A 222 26.05 11.18 2.56
N LEU A 223 25.64 10.19 1.74
CA LEU A 223 24.34 9.53 1.90
C LEU A 223 24.22 8.80 3.24
N LEU A 224 25.30 8.23 3.77
CA LEU A 224 25.28 7.55 5.09
C LEU A 224 25.08 8.54 6.24
N TRP A 225 25.74 9.71 6.18
CA TRP A 225 25.51 10.79 7.16
C TRP A 225 24.10 11.36 7.05
N PHE A 226 23.62 11.58 5.83
CA PHE A 226 22.24 12.00 5.61
C PHE A 226 21.24 10.96 6.14
N ALA A 227 21.47 9.68 5.89
CA ALA A 227 20.64 8.58 6.40
C ALA A 227 20.50 8.61 7.93
N ALA A 228 21.59 8.87 8.63
CA ALA A 228 21.58 9.00 10.09
C ALA A 228 20.80 10.25 10.56
N ALA A 229 20.93 11.37 9.85
CA ALA A 229 20.26 12.62 10.18
C ALA A 229 18.75 12.60 9.86
N ILE A 230 18.36 12.05 8.69
CA ILE A 230 16.96 12.07 8.24
C ILE A 230 16.09 11.01 8.94
N GLY A 231 16.68 9.91 9.40
CA GLY A 231 15.96 8.82 10.08
C GLY A 231 15.06 9.31 11.21
N PRO A 232 15.58 10.04 12.21
CA PRO A 232 14.76 10.61 13.29
C PRO A 232 13.62 11.50 12.82
N VAL A 233 13.83 12.33 11.79
CA VAL A 233 12.81 13.21 11.22
C VAL A 233 11.66 12.40 10.61
N LEU A 234 12.01 11.37 9.83
CA LEU A 234 11.04 10.48 9.22
C LEU A 234 10.26 9.66 10.26
N GLY A 235 10.93 9.22 11.31
CA GLY A 235 10.28 8.56 12.43
C GLY A 235 9.24 9.43 13.12
N ALA A 236 9.61 10.67 13.45
CA ALA A 236 8.71 11.63 14.08
C ALA A 236 7.50 11.97 13.18
N THR A 237 7.75 12.27 11.89
CA THR A 237 6.69 12.61 10.95
C THR A 237 5.75 11.45 10.66
N ALA A 238 6.26 10.21 10.58
CA ALA A 238 5.44 9.01 10.43
C ALA A 238 4.51 8.78 11.64
N VAL A 239 5.00 9.01 12.87
CA VAL A 239 4.17 8.95 14.09
C VAL A 239 3.08 10.02 14.08
N TRP A 240 3.40 11.25 13.68
CA TRP A 240 2.42 12.33 13.57
C TRP A 240 1.35 12.03 12.53
N PHE A 241 1.77 11.52 11.38
CA PHE A 241 0.82 11.10 10.33
C PHE A 241 -0.12 10.00 10.85
N GLN A 242 0.40 8.97 11.51
CA GLN A 242 -0.42 7.90 12.04
C GLN A 242 -1.39 8.40 13.13
N ARG A 243 -0.94 9.26 14.04
CA ARG A 243 -1.81 9.88 15.04
C ARG A 243 -2.92 10.72 14.42
N SER A 244 -2.62 11.42 13.33
CA SER A 244 -3.62 12.19 12.57
C SER A 244 -4.63 11.26 11.89
N ALA A 245 -4.15 10.21 11.21
CA ALA A 245 -5.00 9.26 10.48
C ALA A 245 -5.95 8.48 11.42
N LYS A 246 -5.50 8.13 12.64
CA LYS A 246 -6.32 7.42 13.63
C LYS A 246 -7.55 8.20 14.14
N LYS A 247 -7.59 9.52 13.94
CA LYS A 247 -8.74 10.34 14.35
C LYS A 247 -9.95 10.19 13.41
N PHE A 248 -9.79 9.55 12.27
CA PHE A 248 -10.82 9.44 11.23
C PHE A 248 -11.31 7.99 11.05
N PRO A 249 -12.55 7.79 10.59
CA PRO A 249 -13.55 8.83 10.27
C PRO A 249 -14.23 9.36 11.53
N PHE A 250 -14.68 10.61 11.52
CA PHE A 250 -15.45 11.20 12.62
C PHE A 250 -16.88 10.65 12.70
N LEU A 251 -17.51 10.39 11.54
CA LEU A 251 -18.83 9.80 11.44
C LEU A 251 -18.73 8.28 11.33
N LYS A 252 -19.66 7.58 11.99
CA LYS A 252 -19.77 6.13 11.78
C LYS A 252 -20.21 5.85 10.34
N ARG A 253 -19.62 4.86 9.70
CA ARG A 253 -19.91 4.51 8.30
C ARG A 253 -21.33 3.98 8.04
N ASN A 254 -22.08 3.63 9.08
CA ASN A 254 -23.49 3.29 8.99
C ASN A 254 -24.45 4.50 9.16
N ASP A 255 -23.92 5.69 9.45
CA ASP A 255 -24.68 6.93 9.49
C ASP A 255 -24.88 7.43 8.05
N PRO A 256 -26.14 7.66 7.58
CA PRO A 256 -26.38 8.14 6.21
C PRO A 256 -25.78 9.52 5.93
N LYS A 257 -25.47 10.32 6.97
CA LYS A 257 -24.77 11.61 6.82
C LYS A 257 -23.36 11.46 6.23
N ILE A 258 -22.77 10.24 6.25
CA ILE A 258 -21.48 9.98 5.62
C ILE A 258 -21.55 10.16 4.10
N ILE A 259 -22.72 9.95 3.47
CA ILE A 259 -22.88 10.03 2.01
C ILE A 259 -22.63 11.45 1.48
N PRO A 260 -23.38 12.49 1.91
CA PRO A 260 -23.11 13.85 1.44
C PRO A 260 -21.72 14.35 1.87
N LEU A 261 -21.23 13.94 3.04
CA LEU A 261 -19.87 14.28 3.48
C LEU A 261 -18.82 13.69 2.54
N ALA A 262 -18.94 12.43 2.16
CA ALA A 262 -18.00 11.79 1.23
C ALA A 262 -18.00 12.47 -0.14
N ILE A 263 -19.16 12.81 -0.68
CA ILE A 263 -19.29 13.54 -1.95
C ILE A 263 -18.57 14.90 -1.86
N ALA A 264 -18.82 15.66 -0.79
CA ALA A 264 -18.21 16.99 -0.60
C ALA A 264 -16.69 16.91 -0.44
N LEU A 265 -16.17 15.97 0.36
CA LEU A 265 -14.74 15.82 0.60
C LEU A 265 -14.02 15.31 -0.66
N PHE A 266 -14.60 14.38 -1.42
CA PHE A 266 -14.03 13.93 -2.68
C PHE A 266 -14.12 14.99 -3.79
N ALA A 267 -15.16 15.83 -3.81
CA ALA A 267 -15.20 17.00 -4.68
C ALA A 267 -14.05 17.98 -4.36
N LEU A 268 -13.76 18.21 -3.06
CA LEU A 268 -12.61 19.02 -2.64
C LEU A 268 -11.28 18.38 -3.09
N ILE A 269 -11.11 17.07 -2.95
CA ILE A 269 -9.93 16.35 -3.48
C ILE A 269 -9.82 16.55 -4.99
N GLY A 270 -10.94 16.49 -5.72
CA GLY A 270 -11.00 16.77 -7.15
C GLY A 270 -10.54 18.18 -7.51
N ILE A 271 -10.97 19.19 -6.76
CA ILE A 271 -10.53 20.58 -6.94
C ILE A 271 -9.02 20.70 -6.70
N VAL A 272 -8.51 20.14 -5.61
CA VAL A 272 -7.07 20.16 -5.29
C VAL A 272 -6.23 19.47 -6.39
N SER A 273 -6.77 18.41 -7.02
CA SER A 273 -6.10 17.69 -8.10
C SER A 273 -5.87 18.52 -9.37
N VAL A 274 -6.52 19.67 -9.49
CA VAL A 274 -6.29 20.60 -10.64
C VAL A 274 -4.84 21.11 -10.62
N TRP A 275 -4.32 21.42 -9.44
CA TRP A 275 -2.94 21.88 -9.26
C TRP A 275 -1.94 20.77 -8.96
N PHE A 276 -2.42 19.67 -8.33
CA PHE A 276 -1.60 18.54 -7.90
C PHE A 276 -2.19 17.22 -8.41
N PRO A 277 -2.11 16.91 -9.71
CA PRO A 277 -2.67 15.68 -10.29
C PRO A 277 -2.03 14.41 -9.70
N GLU A 278 -0.80 14.46 -9.22
CA GLU A 278 -0.04 13.34 -8.66
C GLU A 278 -0.56 12.84 -7.30
N ILE A 279 -1.42 13.61 -6.64
CA ILE A 279 -2.02 13.17 -5.38
C ILE A 279 -3.08 12.08 -5.58
N LEU A 280 -3.63 11.96 -6.79
CA LEU A 280 -4.67 10.99 -7.10
C LEU A 280 -4.11 9.56 -7.11
N GLY A 281 -4.98 8.61 -6.75
CA GLY A 281 -4.60 7.22 -6.58
C GLY A 281 -3.66 7.00 -5.39
N ASN A 282 -3.03 5.84 -5.36
CA ASN A 282 -2.30 5.33 -4.19
C ASN A 282 -1.00 6.08 -3.81
N GLY A 283 -0.55 7.05 -4.60
CA GLY A 283 0.72 7.77 -4.38
C GLY A 283 1.89 7.26 -5.22
N LYS A 284 1.65 6.31 -6.14
CA LYS A 284 2.69 5.83 -7.06
C LYS A 284 3.31 6.98 -7.87
N ALA A 285 2.50 7.96 -8.27
CA ALA A 285 2.94 9.11 -9.07
C ALA A 285 4.03 9.96 -8.35
N GLY A 286 3.82 10.30 -7.09
CA GLY A 286 4.80 11.07 -6.33
C GLY A 286 6.10 10.30 -6.08
N ASN A 287 6.03 8.99 -5.81
CA ASN A 287 7.21 8.14 -5.72
C ASN A 287 7.96 8.07 -7.07
N GLN A 288 7.25 7.98 -8.20
CA GLN A 288 7.87 8.00 -9.52
C GLN A 288 8.64 9.30 -9.78
N LEU A 289 8.06 10.46 -9.38
CA LEU A 289 8.71 11.75 -9.54
C LEU A 289 9.99 11.85 -8.71
N THR A 290 9.95 11.49 -7.44
CA THR A 290 11.09 11.60 -6.53
C THR A 290 12.18 10.56 -6.82
N PHE A 291 11.82 9.31 -7.14
CA PHE A 291 12.79 8.27 -7.51
C PHE A 291 13.41 8.52 -8.89
N GLY A 292 12.67 9.14 -9.79
CA GLY A 292 13.15 9.50 -11.14
C GLY A 292 13.87 10.84 -11.21
N GLY A 293 14.01 11.59 -10.11
CA GLY A 293 14.59 12.93 -10.13
C GLY A 293 13.81 13.94 -10.97
N MET A 294 12.51 13.67 -11.21
CA MET A 294 11.64 14.45 -12.10
C MET A 294 10.84 15.54 -11.36
N THR A 295 11.37 16.03 -10.25
CA THR A 295 10.71 17.04 -9.40
C THR A 295 11.76 17.92 -8.74
N ASP A 296 11.34 19.06 -8.21
CA ASP A 296 12.18 19.92 -7.38
C ASP A 296 11.79 19.81 -5.89
N TRP A 297 12.60 20.41 -5.02
CA TRP A 297 12.41 20.32 -3.58
C TRP A 297 11.14 21.04 -3.09
N ARG A 298 10.75 22.16 -3.75
CA ARG A 298 9.57 22.96 -3.38
C ARG A 298 8.32 22.16 -3.68
N TYR A 299 8.21 21.68 -4.91
CA TYR A 299 7.08 20.84 -5.33
C TYR A 299 6.99 19.54 -4.51
N SER A 300 8.13 18.96 -4.12
CA SER A 300 8.16 17.79 -3.24
C SER A 300 7.57 18.08 -1.85
N LEU A 301 7.87 19.24 -1.25
CA LEU A 301 7.27 19.66 0.03
C LEU A 301 5.78 19.97 -0.11
N GLU A 302 5.39 20.65 -1.18
CA GLU A 302 3.97 20.90 -1.49
C GLU A 302 3.20 19.62 -1.66
N MET A 303 3.72 18.65 -2.43
CA MET A 303 3.14 17.30 -2.58
C MET A 303 3.03 16.58 -1.23
N THR A 304 4.02 16.72 -0.34
CA THR A 304 3.95 16.13 1.00
C THR A 304 2.75 16.66 1.77
N ALA A 305 2.63 17.98 1.86
CA ALA A 305 1.54 18.63 2.59
C ALA A 305 0.17 18.31 1.99
N VAL A 306 0.06 18.39 0.67
CA VAL A 306 -1.19 18.13 -0.04
C VAL A 306 -1.57 16.65 0.05
N LYS A 307 -0.61 15.71 -0.14
CA LYS A 307 -0.89 14.28 -0.01
C LYS A 307 -1.33 13.92 1.40
N TRP A 308 -0.65 14.46 2.42
CA TRP A 308 -1.07 14.27 3.82
C TRP A 308 -2.51 14.71 4.02
N PHE A 309 -2.85 15.92 3.57
CA PHE A 309 -4.19 16.50 3.71
C PHE A 309 -5.26 15.66 2.99
N VAL A 310 -5.07 15.31 1.70
CA VAL A 310 -6.09 14.59 0.94
C VAL A 310 -6.29 13.15 1.42
N VAL A 311 -5.24 12.50 1.97
CA VAL A 311 -5.40 11.19 2.62
C VAL A 311 -6.30 11.32 3.85
N LEU A 312 -6.12 12.36 4.68
CA LEU A 312 -6.99 12.59 5.84
C LEU A 312 -8.42 12.92 5.42
N LEU A 313 -8.63 13.69 4.32
CA LEU A 313 -9.97 13.93 3.77
C LEU A 313 -10.65 12.63 3.33
N ALA A 314 -9.92 11.74 2.62
CA ALA A 314 -10.47 10.46 2.21
C ALA A 314 -10.84 9.56 3.41
N LEU A 315 -10.01 9.54 4.45
CA LEU A 315 -10.31 8.82 5.68
C LEU A 315 -11.52 9.44 6.42
N ALA A 316 -11.63 10.78 6.46
CA ALA A 316 -12.76 11.50 7.01
C ALA A 316 -14.06 11.20 6.27
N ALA A 317 -13.99 11.07 4.93
CA ALA A 317 -15.09 10.63 4.06
C ALA A 317 -15.53 9.18 4.32
N GLY A 318 -14.82 8.43 5.14
CA GLY A 318 -15.10 7.03 5.44
C GLY A 318 -14.53 6.05 4.43
N ALA A 319 -13.69 6.48 3.48
CA ALA A 319 -13.04 5.61 2.53
C ALA A 319 -12.16 4.54 3.22
N TYR A 320 -12.09 3.37 2.61
CA TYR A 320 -11.16 2.29 2.98
C TYR A 320 -10.09 2.14 1.91
N GLY A 321 -8.91 1.82 2.33
CA GLY A 321 -7.77 1.53 1.47
C GLY A 321 -6.52 1.39 2.29
N GLY A 322 -5.45 0.88 1.69
CA GLY A 322 -4.16 0.77 2.34
C GLY A 322 -3.43 2.11 2.42
N LEU A 323 -2.39 2.13 3.23
CA LEU A 323 -1.52 3.30 3.38
C LEU A 323 -0.04 2.94 3.14
N ILE A 324 0.25 1.79 2.47
CA ILE A 324 1.62 1.41 2.08
C ILE A 324 2.19 2.46 1.12
N THR A 325 1.62 2.57 -0.06
CA THR A 325 2.14 3.48 -1.09
C THR A 325 1.96 4.97 -0.73
N PRO A 326 0.85 5.42 -0.08
CA PRO A 326 0.75 6.79 0.41
C PRO A 326 1.82 7.14 1.44
N SER A 327 2.15 6.26 2.38
CA SER A 327 3.22 6.51 3.37
C SER A 327 4.61 6.52 2.71
N MET A 328 4.85 5.65 1.73
CA MET A 328 6.08 5.71 0.92
C MET A 328 6.21 7.08 0.22
N MET A 329 5.13 7.60 -0.37
CA MET A 329 5.15 8.91 -1.02
C MET A 329 5.48 10.03 -0.04
N LEU A 330 4.90 10.03 1.16
CA LEU A 330 5.25 11.02 2.19
C LEU A 330 6.73 10.94 2.58
N GLY A 331 7.25 9.73 2.80
CA GLY A 331 8.65 9.51 3.13
C GLY A 331 9.60 9.91 2.02
N SER A 332 9.29 9.56 0.77
CA SER A 332 10.13 9.89 -0.40
C SER A 332 10.18 11.38 -0.67
N THR A 333 9.03 12.07 -0.60
CA THR A 333 8.96 13.52 -0.86
C THR A 333 9.65 14.34 0.23
N ILE A 334 9.51 13.95 1.51
CA ILE A 334 10.23 14.59 2.62
C ILE A 334 11.76 14.41 2.45
N ALA A 335 12.21 13.18 2.20
CA ALA A 335 13.64 12.90 2.08
C ALA A 335 14.25 13.53 0.83
N PHE A 336 13.54 13.56 -0.30
CA PHE A 336 13.98 14.24 -1.52
C PHE A 336 14.19 15.73 -1.28
N ALA A 337 13.22 16.41 -0.65
CA ALA A 337 13.35 17.83 -0.33
C ALA A 337 14.46 18.11 0.68
N ALA A 338 14.62 17.26 1.70
CA ALA A 338 15.71 17.37 2.65
C ALA A 338 17.08 17.14 2.01
N ALA A 339 17.18 16.26 0.99
CA ALA A 339 18.40 16.03 0.24
C ALA A 339 18.83 17.27 -0.54
N ALA A 340 17.90 18.01 -1.12
CA ALA A 340 18.21 19.28 -1.78
C ALA A 340 18.79 20.32 -0.81
N ALA A 341 18.23 20.43 0.40
CA ALA A 341 18.81 21.28 1.45
C ALA A 341 20.20 20.77 1.88
N TRP A 342 20.38 19.46 2.06
CA TRP A 342 21.68 18.88 2.36
C TRP A 342 22.73 19.23 1.30
N ASN A 343 22.40 19.06 0.03
CA ASN A 343 23.30 19.31 -1.09
C ASN A 343 23.69 20.80 -1.24
N THR A 344 22.99 21.70 -0.56
CA THR A 344 23.34 23.14 -0.51
C THR A 344 24.45 23.42 0.49
N PHE A 345 24.50 22.69 1.62
CA PHE A 345 25.41 22.98 2.72
C PHE A 345 26.53 21.94 2.90
N PHE A 346 26.38 20.76 2.32
CA PHE A 346 27.30 19.63 2.50
C PHE A 346 27.67 19.03 1.14
N THR A 347 28.57 18.03 1.17
CA THR A 347 28.94 17.29 -0.03
C THR A 347 27.71 16.64 -0.69
N ALA A 348 27.59 16.81 -1.98
CA ALA A 348 26.45 16.35 -2.76
C ALA A 348 26.26 14.82 -2.73
N MET A 349 24.99 14.42 -2.72
CA MET A 349 24.57 13.03 -2.83
C MET A 349 23.33 12.92 -3.73
N SER A 350 22.98 11.68 -4.17
CA SER A 350 21.78 11.44 -4.98
C SER A 350 20.51 11.72 -4.17
N SER A 351 19.68 12.64 -4.66
CA SER A 351 18.35 12.92 -4.08
C SER A 351 17.39 11.76 -4.30
N GLU A 352 17.56 10.99 -5.36
CA GLU A 352 16.79 9.78 -5.69
C GLU A 352 17.07 8.68 -4.67
N SER A 353 18.35 8.44 -4.34
CA SER A 353 18.74 7.52 -3.26
C SER A 353 18.15 7.95 -1.92
N ALA A 354 18.19 9.25 -1.60
CA ALA A 354 17.57 9.81 -0.41
C ALA A 354 16.05 9.58 -0.37
N ALA A 355 15.36 9.76 -1.50
CA ALA A 355 13.92 9.49 -1.60
C ALA A 355 13.59 8.02 -1.36
N VAL A 356 14.37 7.09 -1.91
CA VAL A 356 14.18 5.64 -1.73
C VAL A 356 14.33 5.24 -0.27
N ILE A 357 15.40 5.68 0.42
CA ILE A 357 15.58 5.37 1.85
C ILE A 357 14.50 6.02 2.71
N GLY A 358 14.04 7.22 2.33
CA GLY A 358 12.95 7.91 3.02
C GLY A 358 11.61 7.19 2.90
N ALA A 359 11.28 6.69 1.72
CA ALA A 359 10.07 5.89 1.48
C ALA A 359 10.02 4.66 2.39
N ALA A 360 11.13 3.91 2.48
CA ALA A 360 11.23 2.72 3.32
C ALA A 360 11.08 3.05 4.80
N ALA A 361 11.80 4.07 5.30
CA ALA A 361 11.80 4.41 6.72
C ALA A 361 10.42 4.90 7.21
N PHE A 362 9.76 5.77 6.44
CA PHE A 362 8.41 6.23 6.76
C PHE A 362 7.40 5.07 6.77
N LEU A 363 7.45 4.21 5.74
CA LEU A 363 6.60 3.03 5.65
C LEU A 363 6.81 2.08 6.83
N GLY A 364 8.07 1.76 7.16
CA GLY A 364 8.42 0.82 8.21
C GLY A 364 7.94 1.25 9.59
N VAL A 365 8.06 2.54 9.90
CA VAL A 365 7.52 3.11 11.13
C VAL A 365 5.99 3.14 11.10
N TYR A 366 5.39 3.67 10.03
CA TYR A 366 3.94 3.84 9.93
C TYR A 366 3.17 2.52 10.12
N LEU A 367 3.62 1.43 9.50
CA LEU A 367 2.97 0.13 9.56
C LEU A 367 3.57 -0.83 10.60
N LYS A 368 4.61 -0.40 11.33
CA LYS A 368 5.33 -1.24 12.33
C LYS A 368 5.90 -2.52 11.72
N MET A 369 6.52 -2.40 10.55
CA MET A 369 7.11 -3.52 9.82
C MET A 369 8.45 -3.11 9.17
N PRO A 370 9.48 -2.78 9.98
CA PRO A 370 10.75 -2.24 9.50
C PRO A 370 11.50 -3.17 8.55
N LEU A 371 11.58 -4.47 8.84
CA LEU A 371 12.27 -5.43 7.96
C LEU A 371 11.54 -5.60 6.63
N THR A 372 10.23 -5.74 6.70
CA THR A 372 9.39 -5.80 5.50
C THR A 372 9.56 -4.56 4.63
N ALA A 373 9.58 -3.36 5.22
CA ALA A 373 9.68 -2.12 4.45
C ALA A 373 11.03 -1.97 3.72
N ILE A 374 12.15 -2.39 4.35
CA ILE A 374 13.46 -2.41 3.71
C ILE A 374 13.46 -3.33 2.48
N VAL A 375 13.02 -4.57 2.63
CA VAL A 375 13.01 -5.51 1.51
C VAL A 375 11.96 -5.14 0.46
N PHE A 376 10.82 -4.58 0.89
CA PHE A 376 9.75 -4.11 0.01
C PHE A 376 10.24 -3.04 -0.97
N ILE A 377 10.98 -2.04 -0.47
CA ILE A 377 11.50 -0.99 -1.35
C ILE A 377 12.57 -1.52 -2.29
N LEU A 378 13.43 -2.45 -1.83
CA LEU A 378 14.46 -3.08 -2.67
C LEU A 378 13.83 -3.88 -3.83
N GLU A 379 12.79 -4.68 -3.56
CA GLU A 379 12.09 -5.43 -4.60
C GLU A 379 11.30 -4.53 -5.55
N LEU A 380 10.65 -3.45 -5.05
CA LEU A 380 9.88 -2.53 -5.89
C LEU A 380 10.74 -1.74 -6.86
N THR A 381 11.98 -1.43 -6.48
CA THR A 381 12.90 -0.56 -7.22
C THR A 381 14.03 -1.31 -7.92
N TYR A 382 14.17 -2.60 -7.65
CA TYR A 382 15.34 -3.41 -8.05
C TYR A 382 16.67 -2.74 -7.67
N ALA A 383 16.65 -2.10 -6.47
CA ALA A 383 17.78 -1.34 -5.99
C ALA A 383 18.98 -2.24 -5.69
N PRO A 384 20.22 -1.74 -5.91
CA PRO A 384 21.42 -2.49 -5.62
C PRO A 384 21.57 -2.77 -4.12
N ALA A 385 22.17 -3.92 -3.77
CA ALA A 385 22.40 -4.33 -2.40
C ALA A 385 23.18 -3.30 -1.56
N ALA A 386 23.99 -2.46 -2.20
CA ALA A 386 24.70 -1.37 -1.55
C ALA A 386 23.77 -0.41 -0.78
N LEU A 387 22.52 -0.25 -1.25
CA LEU A 387 21.52 0.59 -0.59
C LEU A 387 21.04 0.03 0.77
N LEU A 388 21.31 -1.25 1.08
CA LEU A 388 20.95 -1.85 2.35
C LEU A 388 21.53 -1.07 3.56
N MET A 389 22.78 -0.62 3.45
CA MET A 389 23.41 0.09 4.56
C MET A 389 22.69 1.40 4.91
N PRO A 390 22.49 2.37 3.98
CA PRO A 390 21.75 3.59 4.28
C PRO A 390 20.28 3.32 4.65
N LEU A 391 19.63 2.30 4.07
CA LEU A 391 18.28 1.88 4.45
C LEU A 391 18.21 1.45 5.92
N CYS A 392 19.15 0.60 6.37
CA CYS A 392 19.22 0.14 7.76
C CYS A 392 19.51 1.29 8.73
N ILE A 393 20.43 2.20 8.39
CA ILE A 393 20.75 3.37 9.21
C ILE A 393 19.54 4.27 9.39
N THR A 394 18.88 4.64 8.27
CA THR A 394 17.67 5.49 8.29
C THR A 394 16.55 4.84 9.08
N MET A 395 16.31 3.55 8.84
CA MET A 395 15.29 2.78 9.54
C MET A 395 15.54 2.70 11.04
N ALA A 396 16.78 2.45 11.45
CA ALA A 396 17.15 2.39 12.88
C ALA A 396 16.88 3.73 13.57
N GLY A 397 17.30 4.86 12.97
CA GLY A 397 17.02 6.20 13.47
C GLY A 397 15.53 6.49 13.58
N ALA A 398 14.77 6.10 12.56
CA ALA A 398 13.32 6.30 12.51
C ALA A 398 12.58 5.48 13.58
N VAL A 399 12.91 4.20 13.74
CA VAL A 399 12.30 3.31 14.74
C VAL A 399 12.64 3.75 16.17
N VAL A 400 13.89 4.11 16.43
CA VAL A 400 14.31 4.60 17.77
C VAL A 400 13.54 5.87 18.14
N THR A 401 13.40 6.80 17.21
CA THR A 401 12.65 8.04 17.45
C THR A 401 11.15 7.75 17.67
N ALA A 402 10.56 6.89 16.85
CA ALA A 402 9.16 6.49 17.02
C ALA A 402 8.92 5.87 18.41
N ARG A 403 9.79 4.98 18.88
CA ARG A 403 9.71 4.41 20.24
C ARG A 403 9.80 5.46 21.33
N LYS A 404 10.73 6.42 21.23
CA LYS A 404 10.84 7.54 22.18
C LYS A 404 9.57 8.41 22.23
N MET A 405 8.82 8.46 21.13
CA MET A 405 7.52 9.14 21.06
C MET A 405 6.34 8.28 21.57
N GLY A 406 6.60 7.13 22.19
CA GLY A 406 5.59 6.21 22.71
C GLY A 406 4.82 5.46 21.60
N PHE A 407 5.51 5.19 20.51
CA PHE A 407 4.96 4.47 19.36
C PHE A 407 5.57 3.07 19.31
N GLU A 408 4.95 2.13 20.06
CA GLU A 408 5.31 0.71 20.11
C GLU A 408 4.48 -0.15 19.14
#